data_58563bb45fa2ac7bae022f96479a1e38
#
_entry.id   58563bb45fa2ac7bae022f96479a1e38
#
_cell.length_a   1.000
_cell.length_b   1.000
_cell.length_c   1.000
_cell.angle_alpha   90.00
_cell.angle_beta   90.00
_cell.angle_gamma   90.00
#
_symmetry.space_group_name_H-M   'P 1'
#
loop_
_entity.id
_entity.type
_entity.pdbx_description
1 polymer ?
#
loop_
_entity_poly.entity_id
_entity_poly.type
_entity_poly.pdbx_seq_one_letter_code
_entity_poly.pdbx_strand_id
1 'polypeptide(L)'
;GIQFDSPWSKGRPGWHTECVVMINDIFEDGKIDIHGGGQDLKFPHHENEIAQSMACHHHPIAHTWMHNQMINIDNQKMSKSLGNVIWAKDMIAKLGCNVYKWLMLSSHYRNPLNLTDEVVATVKKEVAKVDNVIKTVSLYLQVNHVAKGEVNKQIVDDMVSALEDDLNTSLALTKILNQVKVLNQLFRQK
;
A
#
# COMPACT_ATOMS: atom_id res chain seq x y z
N GLY A 1 10.01 28.21 19.00
CA GLY A 1 9.70 26.79 19.20
C GLY A 1 10.25 26.29 20.53
N ILE A 2 9.79 25.14 21.01
CA ILE A 2 10.31 24.52 22.24
C ILE A 2 11.77 24.13 22.02
N GLN A 3 12.64 24.51 22.98
CA GLN A 3 14.05 24.17 23.00
C GLN A 3 14.37 23.42 24.28
N PHE A 4 15.31 22.49 24.20
CA PHE A 4 15.78 21.68 25.32
C PHE A 4 17.23 22.02 25.61
N ASP A 5 17.61 21.93 26.87
CA ASP A 5 19.01 22.06 27.27
C ASP A 5 19.77 20.79 26.88
N SER A 6 20.95 20.95 26.32
CA SER A 6 21.85 19.86 25.97
C SER A 6 23.30 20.23 26.34
N PRO A 7 24.24 19.24 26.42
CA PRO A 7 25.63 19.51 26.66
C PRO A 7 26.30 20.42 25.62
N TRP A 8 25.71 20.55 24.45
CA TRP A 8 26.28 21.34 23.35
C TRP A 8 25.65 22.74 23.24
N SER A 9 24.41 22.92 23.65
CA SER A 9 23.68 24.21 23.73
C SER A 9 22.18 23.95 23.84
N LYS A 10 21.37 25.03 23.96
CA LYS A 10 19.91 24.92 23.79
C LYS A 10 19.59 24.60 22.34
N GLY A 11 18.79 23.57 22.13
CA GLY A 11 18.42 23.13 20.81
C GLY A 11 17.19 22.24 20.81
N ARG A 12 16.87 21.73 19.63
CA ARG A 12 15.81 20.75 19.42
C ARG A 12 16.42 19.50 18.80
N PRO A 13 16.06 18.29 19.29
CA PRO A 13 16.49 17.05 18.63
C PRO A 13 16.02 17.04 17.17
N GLY A 14 16.85 16.47 16.30
CA GLY A 14 16.46 16.24 14.92
C GLY A 14 15.29 15.27 14.86
N TRP A 15 14.39 15.48 13.91
CA TRP A 15 13.21 14.63 13.72
C TRP A 15 13.57 13.13 13.60
N HIS A 16 14.64 12.80 12.86
CA HIS A 16 15.14 11.43 12.71
C HIS A 16 15.60 10.79 14.03
N THR A 17 16.05 11.57 15.00
CA THR A 17 16.42 11.07 16.34
C THR A 17 15.22 10.48 17.07
N GLU A 18 14.04 11.05 16.90
CA GLU A 18 12.80 10.55 17.52
C GLU A 18 12.50 9.11 17.07
N CYS A 19 12.60 8.83 15.76
CA CYS A 19 12.39 7.49 15.22
C CYS A 19 13.44 6.48 15.70
N VAL A 20 14.71 6.86 15.71
CA VAL A 20 15.77 5.98 16.20
C VAL A 20 15.57 5.61 17.67
N VAL A 21 15.22 6.59 18.53
CA VAL A 21 14.95 6.33 19.95
C VAL A 21 13.73 5.43 20.10
N MET A 22 12.63 5.72 19.42
CA MET A 22 11.40 4.90 19.51
C MET A 22 11.64 3.44 19.08
N ILE A 23 12.40 3.22 18.01
CA ILE A 23 12.72 1.87 17.55
C ILE A 23 13.56 1.13 18.59
N ASN A 24 14.59 1.79 19.15
CA ASN A 24 15.43 1.17 20.18
C ASN A 24 14.66 0.89 21.48
N ASP A 25 13.68 1.72 21.84
CA ASP A 25 12.89 1.51 23.06
C ASP A 25 11.85 0.38 22.91
N ILE A 26 11.34 0.15 21.70
CA ILE A 26 10.26 -0.81 21.47
C ILE A 26 10.79 -2.19 21.06
N PHE A 27 11.84 -2.24 20.27
CA PHE A 27 12.41 -3.48 19.73
C PHE A 27 13.71 -3.83 20.45
N GLU A 28 13.77 -5.04 21.05
CA GLU A 28 14.90 -5.48 21.90
C GLU A 28 16.27 -5.33 21.22
N ASP A 29 16.33 -5.62 19.91
CA ASP A 29 17.57 -5.53 19.13
C ASP A 29 17.82 -4.12 18.57
N GLY A 30 16.91 -3.17 18.77
CA GLY A 30 16.96 -1.87 18.09
C GLY A 30 16.89 -1.98 16.57
N LYS A 31 16.30 -3.06 16.05
CA LYS A 31 16.17 -3.36 14.62
C LYS A 31 14.75 -3.72 14.26
N ILE A 32 14.38 -3.37 13.04
CA ILE A 32 13.08 -3.73 12.45
C ILE A 32 13.28 -4.43 11.10
N ASP A 33 12.35 -5.29 10.73
CA ASP A 33 12.42 -5.99 9.45
C ASP A 33 12.19 -5.04 8.28
N ILE A 34 11.17 -4.18 8.38
CA ILE A 34 10.77 -3.26 7.31
C ILE A 34 10.58 -1.85 7.88
N HIS A 35 11.26 -0.88 7.30
CA HIS A 35 11.03 0.55 7.53
C HIS A 35 10.46 1.20 6.28
N GLY A 36 9.27 1.77 6.40
CA GLY A 36 8.55 2.36 5.27
C GLY A 36 8.35 3.85 5.40
N GLY A 37 8.26 4.52 4.25
CA GLY A 37 7.94 5.93 4.21
C GLY A 37 7.70 6.46 2.79
N GLY A 38 7.38 7.74 2.68
CA GLY A 38 7.34 8.41 1.39
C GLY A 38 8.73 8.60 0.79
N GLN A 39 8.82 8.71 -0.52
CA GLN A 39 10.09 8.95 -1.22
C GLN A 39 10.81 10.23 -0.74
N ASP A 40 10.08 11.21 -0.25
CA ASP A 40 10.61 12.45 0.31
C ASP A 40 11.30 12.29 1.67
N LEU A 41 11.03 11.19 2.38
CA LEU A 41 11.70 10.86 3.64
C LEU A 41 13.05 10.18 3.43
N LYS A 42 13.34 9.65 2.24
CA LYS A 42 14.59 8.96 1.95
C LYS A 42 15.80 9.81 2.36
N PHE A 43 15.77 11.08 1.99
CA PHE A 43 16.79 12.05 2.38
C PHE A 43 16.12 13.36 2.81
N PRO A 44 16.52 13.97 3.93
CA PRO A 44 17.61 13.54 4.83
C PRO A 44 17.17 12.61 5.99
N HIS A 45 15.86 12.35 6.17
CA HIS A 45 15.31 11.73 7.38
C HIS A 45 15.84 10.29 7.58
N HIS A 46 15.55 9.37 6.66
CA HIS A 46 15.96 7.97 6.76
C HIS A 46 17.48 7.78 6.69
N GLU A 47 18.18 8.56 5.86
CA GLU A 47 19.65 8.51 5.83
C GLU A 47 20.26 8.92 7.17
N ASN A 48 19.66 9.88 7.86
CA ASN A 48 20.12 10.28 9.19
C ASN A 48 19.75 9.24 10.25
N GLU A 49 18.65 8.53 10.12
CA GLU A 49 18.34 7.40 11.02
C GLU A 49 19.39 6.29 10.88
N ILE A 50 19.78 5.94 9.63
CA ILE A 50 20.84 4.98 9.36
C ILE A 50 22.15 5.45 10.01
N ALA A 51 22.53 6.71 9.75
CA ALA A 51 23.77 7.27 10.28
C ALA A 51 23.82 7.25 11.81
N GLN A 52 22.73 7.61 12.48
CA GLN A 52 22.63 7.57 13.93
C GLN A 52 22.67 6.15 14.51
N SER A 53 21.94 5.20 13.92
CA SER A 53 21.96 3.82 14.33
C SER A 53 23.36 3.22 14.19
N MET A 54 24.03 3.46 13.07
CA MET A 54 25.40 3.01 12.85
C MET A 54 26.39 3.65 13.84
N ALA A 55 26.23 4.93 14.14
CA ALA A 55 27.12 5.63 15.08
C ALA A 55 26.92 5.20 16.53
N CYS A 56 25.66 4.97 16.96
CA CYS A 56 25.35 4.69 18.37
C CYS A 56 25.32 3.20 18.69
N HIS A 57 24.89 2.37 17.75
CA HIS A 57 24.61 0.94 17.97
C HIS A 57 25.43 0.00 17.08
N HIS A 58 26.20 0.54 16.11
CA HIS A 58 27.08 -0.20 15.20
C HIS A 58 26.34 -1.23 14.32
N HIS A 59 25.05 -1.02 14.07
CA HIS A 59 24.23 -1.85 13.19
C HIS A 59 23.16 -1.03 12.43
N PRO A 60 22.68 -1.51 11.29
CA PRO A 60 21.57 -0.87 10.57
C PRO A 60 20.27 -0.98 11.40
N ILE A 61 19.44 0.06 11.34
CA ILE A 61 18.17 0.13 12.06
C ILE A 61 17.07 -0.74 11.42
N ALA A 62 17.17 -1.01 10.12
CA ALA A 62 16.21 -1.81 9.38
C ALA A 62 16.89 -2.74 8.39
N HIS A 63 16.28 -3.92 8.15
CA HIS A 63 16.72 -4.86 7.12
C HIS A 63 16.30 -4.43 5.73
N THR A 64 15.08 -3.94 5.60
CA THR A 64 14.49 -3.55 4.31
C THR A 64 13.87 -2.16 4.41
N TRP A 65 14.14 -1.33 3.41
CA TRP A 65 13.56 0.00 3.28
C TRP A 65 12.57 0.05 2.13
N MET A 66 11.37 0.56 2.40
CA MET A 66 10.33 0.72 1.39
C MET A 66 9.95 2.19 1.25
N HIS A 67 10.07 2.73 0.04
CA HIS A 67 9.70 4.12 -0.25
C HIS A 67 8.60 4.16 -1.31
N ASN A 68 7.41 4.60 -0.92
CA ASN A 68 6.30 4.80 -1.83
C ASN A 68 6.32 6.20 -2.43
N GLN A 69 5.80 6.31 -3.64
CA GLN A 69 5.60 7.59 -4.30
C GLN A 69 4.40 8.35 -3.73
N MET A 70 4.29 9.61 -4.15
CA MET A 70 3.26 10.53 -3.66
C MET A 70 1.89 10.24 -4.26
N ILE A 71 0.87 10.59 -3.50
CA ILE A 71 -0.50 10.67 -4.01
C ILE A 71 -0.72 12.09 -4.53
N ASN A 72 -1.13 12.18 -5.79
CA ASN A 72 -1.56 13.42 -6.42
C ASN A 72 -3.07 13.48 -6.48
N ILE A 73 -3.62 14.66 -6.46
CA ILE A 73 -5.04 14.94 -6.69
C ILE A 73 -5.11 15.86 -7.90
N ASP A 74 -5.75 15.40 -8.97
CA ASP A 74 -5.87 16.14 -10.24
C ASP A 74 -4.51 16.68 -10.73
N ASN A 75 -3.49 15.80 -10.73
CA ASN A 75 -2.09 16.08 -11.11
C ASN A 75 -1.34 17.07 -10.19
N GLN A 76 -1.91 17.42 -9.04
CA GLN A 76 -1.22 18.25 -8.05
C GLN A 76 -0.83 17.40 -6.84
N LYS A 77 0.37 17.65 -6.29
CA LYS A 77 0.81 16.96 -5.06
C LYS A 77 -0.18 17.24 -3.93
N MET A 78 -0.65 16.18 -3.26
CA MET A 78 -1.45 16.32 -2.06
C MET A 78 -0.59 16.89 -0.93
N SER A 79 -0.97 18.04 -0.38
CA SER A 79 -0.26 18.67 0.73
C SER A 79 -1.15 19.53 1.61
N LYS A 80 -0.78 19.66 2.88
CA LYS A 80 -1.50 20.52 3.83
C LYS A 80 -1.47 22.01 3.40
N SER A 81 -0.36 22.44 2.82
CA SER A 81 -0.17 23.83 2.36
C SER A 81 -1.09 24.20 1.20
N LEU A 82 -1.46 23.24 0.36
CA LEU A 82 -2.41 23.43 -0.74
C LEU A 82 -3.87 23.23 -0.31
N GLY A 83 -4.11 22.78 0.91
CA GLY A 83 -5.45 22.54 1.43
C GLY A 83 -6.22 21.40 0.73
N ASN A 84 -5.54 20.61 -0.10
CA ASN A 84 -6.12 19.52 -0.89
C ASN A 84 -5.98 18.11 -0.24
N VAL A 85 -5.77 18.07 1.07
CA VAL A 85 -5.62 16.80 1.81
C VAL A 85 -6.96 16.09 1.91
N ILE A 86 -7.00 14.84 1.47
CA ILE A 86 -8.13 13.92 1.64
C ILE A 86 -7.74 12.87 2.67
N TRP A 87 -8.51 12.76 3.75
CA TRP A 87 -8.26 11.78 4.79
C TRP A 87 -8.69 10.39 4.35
N ALA A 88 -7.86 9.38 4.65
CA ALA A 88 -8.17 7.99 4.34
C ALA A 88 -9.53 7.55 4.93
N LYS A 89 -9.85 7.95 6.16
CA LYS A 89 -11.15 7.66 6.82
C LYS A 89 -12.34 8.18 6.02
N ASP A 90 -12.22 9.37 5.43
CA ASP A 90 -13.31 10.00 4.67
C ASP A 90 -13.46 9.34 3.29
N MET A 91 -12.34 8.96 2.68
CA MET A 91 -12.36 8.16 1.45
C MET A 91 -12.99 6.78 1.66
N ILE A 92 -12.65 6.09 2.75
CA ILE A 92 -13.23 4.79 3.10
C ILE A 92 -14.74 4.94 3.35
N ALA A 93 -15.16 5.98 4.07
CA ALA A 93 -16.58 6.24 4.32
C ALA A 93 -17.35 6.52 3.00
N LYS A 94 -16.73 7.24 2.05
CA LYS A 94 -17.33 7.60 0.75
C LYS A 94 -17.36 6.44 -0.25
N LEU A 95 -16.30 5.64 -0.31
CA LEU A 95 -16.09 4.65 -1.36
C LEU A 95 -16.34 3.20 -0.91
N GLY A 96 -16.29 2.95 0.38
CA GLY A 96 -16.21 1.61 0.94
C GLY A 96 -14.79 1.05 0.96
N CYS A 97 -14.54 0.14 1.88
CA CYS A 97 -13.21 -0.40 2.17
C CYS A 97 -12.57 -1.10 0.96
N ASN A 98 -13.33 -1.91 0.22
CA ASN A 98 -12.81 -2.68 -0.92
C ASN A 98 -12.41 -1.76 -2.09
N VAL A 99 -13.23 -0.76 -2.41
CA VAL A 99 -12.90 0.22 -3.47
C VAL A 99 -11.66 1.03 -3.06
N TYR A 100 -11.58 1.45 -1.80
CA TYR A 100 -10.41 2.17 -1.31
C TYR A 100 -9.13 1.35 -1.40
N LYS A 101 -9.15 0.09 -0.92
CA LYS A 101 -8.00 -0.82 -1.03
C LYS A 101 -7.57 -1.04 -2.47
N TRP A 102 -8.55 -1.31 -3.35
CA TRP A 102 -8.28 -1.50 -4.78
C TRP A 102 -7.64 -0.27 -5.40
N LEU A 103 -8.14 0.91 -5.06
CA LEU A 103 -7.61 2.19 -5.52
C LEU A 103 -6.14 2.37 -5.13
N MET A 104 -5.80 2.09 -3.87
CA MET A 104 -4.41 2.19 -3.40
C MET A 104 -3.48 1.17 -4.06
N LEU A 105 -3.99 -0.01 -4.40
CA LEU A 105 -3.22 -1.09 -5.02
C LEU A 105 -3.20 -1.03 -6.56
N SER A 106 -3.98 -0.14 -7.17
CA SER A 106 -4.09 -0.04 -8.64
C SER A 106 -2.85 0.51 -9.31
N SER A 107 -2.00 1.24 -8.58
CA SER A 107 -0.69 1.70 -9.01
C SER A 107 0.41 0.96 -8.25
N HIS A 108 1.52 0.67 -8.91
CA HIS A 108 2.71 0.18 -8.23
C HIS A 108 3.20 1.22 -7.22
N TYR A 109 3.60 0.82 -6.01
CA TYR A 109 3.96 1.75 -4.93
C TYR A 109 5.12 2.70 -5.29
N ARG A 110 5.97 2.33 -6.27
CA ARG A 110 7.06 3.19 -6.79
C ARG A 110 6.56 4.25 -7.78
N ASN A 111 5.30 4.19 -8.21
CA ASN A 111 4.72 5.15 -9.14
C ASN A 111 3.76 6.11 -8.40
N PRO A 112 3.70 7.38 -8.79
CA PRO A 112 2.71 8.29 -8.24
C PRO A 112 1.28 7.78 -8.52
N LEU A 113 0.42 7.83 -7.52
CA LEU A 113 -1.00 7.57 -7.68
C LEU A 113 -1.74 8.91 -7.88
N ASN A 114 -2.32 9.11 -9.06
CA ASN A 114 -3.11 10.31 -9.32
C ASN A 114 -4.60 10.04 -9.10
N LEU A 115 -5.16 10.62 -8.06
CA LEU A 115 -6.58 10.52 -7.72
C LEU A 115 -7.38 11.51 -8.57
N THR A 116 -8.14 10.95 -9.51
CA THR A 116 -9.13 11.69 -10.31
C THR A 116 -10.48 11.00 -10.20
N ASP A 117 -11.56 11.71 -10.49
CA ASP A 117 -12.89 11.10 -10.51
C ASP A 117 -12.99 9.96 -11.53
N GLU A 118 -12.26 10.04 -12.64
CA GLU A 118 -12.21 8.98 -13.66
C GLU A 118 -11.53 7.71 -13.14
N VAL A 119 -10.41 7.84 -12.42
CA VAL A 119 -9.71 6.72 -11.79
C VAL A 119 -10.61 6.06 -10.75
N VAL A 120 -11.26 6.85 -9.91
CA VAL A 120 -12.21 6.35 -8.90
C VAL A 120 -13.38 5.63 -9.56
N ALA A 121 -13.96 6.19 -10.64
CA ALA A 121 -15.05 5.56 -11.36
C ALA A 121 -14.62 4.23 -12.02
N THR A 122 -13.41 4.16 -12.55
CA THR A 122 -12.84 2.94 -13.13
C THR A 122 -12.68 1.86 -12.07
N VAL A 123 -12.07 2.18 -10.94
CA VAL A 123 -11.88 1.25 -9.81
C VAL A 123 -13.21 0.74 -9.27
N LYS A 124 -14.23 1.60 -9.11
CA LYS A 124 -15.57 1.17 -8.71
C LYS A 124 -16.16 0.12 -9.67
N LYS A 125 -15.99 0.32 -10.98
CA LYS A 125 -16.45 -0.65 -11.99
C LYS A 125 -15.68 -1.97 -11.92
N GLU A 126 -14.37 -1.93 -11.65
CA GLU A 126 -13.54 -3.13 -11.51
C GLU A 126 -13.95 -3.95 -10.30
N VAL A 127 -14.07 -3.33 -9.13
CA VAL A 127 -14.53 -3.99 -7.90
C VAL A 127 -15.93 -4.58 -8.10
N ALA A 128 -16.85 -3.81 -8.71
CA ALA A 128 -18.20 -4.31 -8.98
C ALA A 128 -18.20 -5.54 -9.92
N LYS A 129 -17.28 -5.61 -10.90
CA LYS A 129 -17.15 -6.80 -11.76
C LYS A 129 -16.73 -8.03 -10.95
N VAL A 130 -15.77 -7.87 -10.04
CA VAL A 130 -15.31 -8.95 -9.16
C VAL A 130 -16.45 -9.41 -8.25
N ASP A 131 -17.11 -8.47 -7.56
CA ASP A 131 -18.22 -8.77 -6.65
C ASP A 131 -19.38 -9.49 -7.37
N ASN A 132 -19.71 -9.04 -8.56
CA ASN A 132 -20.77 -9.66 -9.36
C ASN A 132 -20.44 -11.10 -9.78
N VAL A 133 -19.19 -11.37 -10.18
CA VAL A 133 -18.76 -12.73 -10.53
C VAL A 133 -18.80 -13.63 -9.30
N ILE A 134 -18.28 -13.16 -8.16
CA ILE A 134 -18.31 -13.92 -6.90
C ILE A 134 -19.77 -14.27 -6.53
N LYS A 135 -20.69 -13.30 -6.57
CA LYS A 135 -22.11 -13.51 -6.28
C LYS A 135 -22.75 -14.52 -7.27
N THR A 136 -22.50 -14.35 -8.57
CA THR A 136 -23.04 -15.24 -9.59
C THR A 136 -22.55 -16.67 -9.43
N VAL A 137 -21.24 -16.86 -9.23
CA VAL A 137 -20.65 -18.19 -9.02
C VAL A 137 -21.19 -18.82 -7.75
N SER A 138 -21.22 -18.07 -6.64
CA SER A 138 -21.71 -18.57 -5.36
C SER A 138 -23.18 -19.02 -5.44
N LEU A 139 -24.03 -18.23 -6.09
CA LEU A 139 -25.43 -18.56 -6.29
C LEU A 139 -25.58 -19.82 -7.18
N TYR A 140 -24.82 -19.90 -8.27
CA TYR A 140 -24.85 -21.06 -9.17
C TYR A 140 -24.48 -22.36 -8.43
N LEU A 141 -23.38 -22.34 -7.65
CA LEU A 141 -22.95 -23.51 -6.87
C LEU A 141 -24.00 -23.92 -5.85
N GLN A 142 -24.63 -22.95 -5.19
CA GLN A 142 -25.66 -23.21 -4.20
C GLN A 142 -26.93 -23.81 -4.82
N VAL A 143 -27.45 -23.21 -5.89
CA VAL A 143 -28.69 -23.65 -6.55
C VAL A 143 -28.54 -25.02 -7.19
N ASN A 144 -27.38 -25.31 -7.78
CA ASN A 144 -27.12 -26.58 -8.46
C ASN A 144 -26.49 -27.64 -7.57
N HIS A 145 -26.35 -27.38 -6.27
CA HIS A 145 -25.73 -28.28 -5.30
C HIS A 145 -24.33 -28.78 -5.72
N VAL A 146 -23.56 -27.93 -6.41
CA VAL A 146 -22.21 -28.24 -6.87
C VAL A 146 -21.22 -28.04 -5.75
N ALA A 147 -20.42 -29.06 -5.45
CA ALA A 147 -19.34 -28.95 -4.48
C ALA A 147 -18.26 -27.96 -4.98
N LYS A 148 -17.55 -27.34 -4.04
CA LYS A 148 -16.38 -26.51 -4.37
C LYS A 148 -15.30 -27.44 -4.97
N GLY A 149 -14.75 -27.01 -6.11
CA GLY A 149 -13.61 -27.66 -6.74
C GLY A 149 -12.29 -27.35 -6.02
N GLU A 150 -11.23 -27.95 -6.50
CA GLU A 150 -9.87 -27.62 -6.07
C GLU A 150 -9.45 -26.21 -6.53
N VAL A 151 -8.55 -25.61 -5.75
CA VAL A 151 -7.96 -24.33 -6.12
C VAL A 151 -7.06 -24.51 -7.34
N ASN A 152 -7.25 -23.70 -8.36
CA ASN A 152 -6.35 -23.66 -9.51
C ASN A 152 -5.02 -23.03 -9.11
N LYS A 153 -4.02 -23.87 -8.85
CA LYS A 153 -2.69 -23.45 -8.40
C LYS A 153 -2.03 -22.48 -9.37
N GLN A 154 -2.16 -22.71 -10.68
CA GLN A 154 -1.53 -21.84 -11.69
C GLN A 154 -2.01 -20.39 -11.58
N ILE A 155 -3.30 -20.18 -11.32
CA ILE A 155 -3.85 -18.81 -11.15
C ILE A 155 -3.27 -18.15 -9.89
N VAL A 156 -3.14 -18.92 -8.80
CA VAL A 156 -2.55 -18.43 -7.55
C VAL A 156 -1.08 -18.11 -7.76
N ASP A 157 -0.32 -19.04 -8.36
CA ASP A 157 1.11 -18.87 -8.61
C ASP A 157 1.38 -17.65 -9.53
N ASP A 158 0.55 -17.44 -10.54
CA ASP A 158 0.63 -16.26 -11.41
C ASP A 158 0.42 -14.94 -10.66
N MET A 159 -0.47 -14.92 -9.67
CA MET A 159 -0.68 -13.73 -8.83
C MET A 159 0.46 -13.55 -7.83
N VAL A 160 0.92 -14.64 -7.21
CA VAL A 160 2.05 -14.62 -6.27
C VAL A 160 3.31 -14.12 -6.97
N SER A 161 3.62 -14.64 -8.17
CA SER A 161 4.77 -14.19 -8.96
C SER A 161 4.75 -12.68 -9.27
N ALA A 162 3.56 -12.10 -9.47
CA ALA A 162 3.45 -10.65 -9.64
C ALA A 162 3.77 -9.90 -8.35
N LEU A 163 3.41 -10.45 -7.17
CA LEU A 163 3.72 -9.85 -5.88
C LEU A 163 5.18 -10.07 -5.47
N GLU A 164 5.80 -11.17 -5.88
CA GLU A 164 7.23 -11.43 -5.67
C GLU A 164 8.12 -10.52 -6.51
N ASP A 165 7.61 -9.97 -7.62
CA ASP A 165 8.27 -8.96 -8.43
C ASP A 165 8.01 -7.56 -7.85
N ASP A 166 8.73 -7.23 -6.79
CA ASP A 166 8.72 -5.91 -6.13
C ASP A 166 7.29 -5.43 -5.75
N LEU A 167 6.46 -6.34 -5.24
CA LEU A 167 5.07 -6.06 -4.84
C LEU A 167 4.24 -5.42 -5.97
N ASN A 168 4.31 -5.96 -7.18
CA ASN A 168 3.59 -5.45 -8.34
C ASN A 168 2.08 -5.72 -8.25
N THR A 169 1.43 -4.99 -7.36
CA THR A 169 -0.01 -5.11 -7.06
C THR A 169 -0.88 -4.80 -8.27
N SER A 170 -0.49 -3.85 -9.11
CA SER A 170 -1.24 -3.51 -10.33
C SER A 170 -1.29 -4.68 -11.31
N LEU A 171 -0.19 -5.43 -11.46
CA LEU A 171 -0.17 -6.64 -12.26
C LEU A 171 -1.01 -7.75 -11.63
N ALA A 172 -0.93 -7.94 -10.31
CA ALA A 172 -1.75 -8.92 -9.61
C ALA A 172 -3.25 -8.65 -9.78
N LEU A 173 -3.70 -7.39 -9.65
CA LEU A 173 -5.09 -6.99 -9.91
C LEU A 173 -5.50 -7.24 -11.37
N THR A 174 -4.61 -6.99 -12.33
CA THR A 174 -4.85 -7.30 -13.74
C THR A 174 -5.09 -8.80 -13.97
N LYS A 175 -4.32 -9.67 -13.30
CA LYS A 175 -4.52 -11.12 -13.37
C LYS A 175 -5.88 -11.52 -12.78
N ILE A 176 -6.31 -10.93 -11.68
CA ILE A 176 -7.67 -11.12 -11.12
C ILE A 176 -8.75 -10.73 -12.13
N LEU A 177 -8.64 -9.54 -12.73
CA LEU A 177 -9.62 -9.07 -13.73
C LEU A 177 -9.67 -9.96 -14.99
N ASN A 178 -8.55 -10.56 -15.38
CA ASN A 178 -8.54 -11.53 -16.47
C ASN A 178 -9.30 -12.80 -16.10
N GLN A 179 -9.18 -13.31 -14.87
CA GLN A 179 -9.99 -14.44 -14.41
C GLN A 179 -11.48 -14.10 -14.34
N VAL A 180 -11.83 -12.90 -13.94
CA VAL A 180 -13.21 -12.41 -13.99
C VAL A 180 -13.78 -12.44 -15.42
N LYS A 181 -12.98 -12.08 -16.44
CA LYS A 181 -13.39 -12.19 -17.85
C LYS A 181 -13.64 -13.64 -18.27
N VAL A 182 -12.72 -14.55 -17.91
CA VAL A 182 -12.83 -15.98 -18.21
C VAL A 182 -14.12 -16.56 -17.59
N LEU A 183 -14.36 -16.30 -16.31
CA LEU A 183 -15.56 -16.76 -15.62
C LEU A 183 -16.84 -16.21 -16.26
N ASN A 184 -16.89 -14.94 -16.60
CA ASN A 184 -18.04 -14.35 -17.30
C ASN A 184 -18.29 -14.98 -18.68
N GLN A 185 -17.24 -15.36 -19.42
CA GLN A 185 -17.38 -16.07 -20.68
C GLN A 185 -17.98 -17.47 -20.49
N LEU A 186 -17.49 -18.21 -19.51
CA LEU A 186 -18.02 -19.55 -19.17
C LEU A 186 -19.50 -19.52 -18.79
N PHE A 187 -19.94 -18.48 -18.06
CA PHE A 187 -21.35 -18.30 -17.70
C PHE A 187 -22.25 -17.91 -18.87
N ARG A 188 -21.72 -17.27 -19.92
CA ARG A 188 -22.49 -16.92 -21.12
C ARG A 188 -22.68 -18.09 -22.08
N GLN A 189 -21.88 -19.12 -21.95
CA GLN A 189 -21.93 -20.33 -22.81
C GLN A 189 -22.87 -21.41 -22.25
N LYS A 190 -23.43 -21.19 -21.06
CA LYS A 190 -24.42 -22.07 -20.40
C LYS A 190 -25.82 -21.52 -20.57
#